data_15f8e10dd38c827c035128c97239123e
#
_entry.id   15f8e10dd38c827c035128c97239123e
#
_cell.length_a   1.000
_cell.length_b   1.000
_cell.length_c   1.000
_cell.angle_alpha   90.00
_cell.angle_beta   90.00
_cell.angle_gamma   90.00
#
_symmetry.space_group_name_H-M   'P 1'
#
loop_
_entity.id
_entity.type
_entity.pdbx_description
1 polymer ?
#
loop_
_entity_poly.entity_id
_entity_poly.type
_entity_poly.pdbx_seq_one_letter_code
_entity_poly.pdbx_strand_id
1 'polypeptide(L)'
;LLTSFLGLGDAAAWTLIVLIVGLAAVYTSMGGLKSVVLTDALQGAIMLLGTAVIFWAVWKAAGGWSQAVETLKSLPLNETQNASDLARMGRYFGDDGQTSPLVIAIGWMIIAGGYWSVNHSQTMRLAGARSIWDMKMAALFGAMISMPIMVACASLGVFGHALFPEFEAPDRLYPHMADLYLGAGLKGVVVAGIFAAAISTFDSIGSSLSALFTRDIYARLIAKDREDAHYVRVSRMATVGVLALGFAYVPFISSKDTMLKAFLTLIPVFVTPLFTIYIIGILTRAHRKAGIIGILTGAVYGLVSLYDREITDVDWLATWFTSRWAALIWAMVFSAAGALVATLVLGRQETEPSSAPTPGGWLESSSRALSAVPEHPFANAPPACLRPEYIAVLLIVGTGGTLLVFFW
;
A
#
# COMPACT_ATOMS: atom_id res chain seq x y z
N LEU A 1 -9.39 -2.05 -16.73
CA LEU A 1 -9.22 -3.49 -16.57
C LEU A 1 -10.52 -4.25 -16.86
N LEU A 2 -11.57 -4.09 -16.07
CA LEU A 2 -12.83 -4.84 -16.24
C LEU A 2 -13.52 -4.58 -17.57
N THR A 3 -13.52 -3.36 -18.07
CA THR A 3 -14.04 -3.01 -19.41
C THR A 3 -13.30 -3.77 -20.51
N SER A 4 -11.97 -3.86 -20.39
CA SER A 4 -11.13 -4.58 -21.34
C SER A 4 -11.39 -6.09 -21.31
N PHE A 5 -11.57 -6.69 -20.12
CA PHE A 5 -11.84 -8.12 -19.97
C PHE A 5 -13.25 -8.55 -20.44
N LEU A 6 -14.25 -7.72 -20.17
CA LEU A 6 -15.64 -8.07 -20.40
C LEU A 6 -16.20 -7.50 -21.71
N GLY A 7 -15.39 -6.73 -22.44
CA GLY A 7 -15.85 -6.08 -23.67
C GLY A 7 -17.01 -5.11 -23.46
N LEU A 8 -17.13 -4.53 -22.25
CA LEU A 8 -18.26 -3.67 -21.88
C LEU A 8 -18.03 -2.25 -22.36
N GLY A 9 -19.08 -1.64 -22.92
CA GLY A 9 -19.10 -0.20 -23.14
C GLY A 9 -19.14 0.58 -21.83
N ASP A 10 -18.78 1.87 -21.88
CA ASP A 10 -18.59 2.72 -20.69
C ASP A 10 -19.80 2.74 -19.74
N ALA A 11 -21.00 2.84 -20.25
CA ALA A 11 -22.23 2.84 -19.42
C ALA A 11 -22.41 1.52 -18.65
N ALA A 12 -22.16 0.38 -19.28
CA ALA A 12 -22.26 -0.92 -18.66
C ALA A 12 -21.15 -1.12 -17.62
N ALA A 13 -19.95 -0.61 -17.89
CA ALA A 13 -18.84 -0.63 -16.94
C ALA A 13 -19.14 0.19 -15.70
N TRP A 14 -19.65 1.41 -15.85
CA TRP A 14 -20.05 2.24 -14.71
C TRP A 14 -21.17 1.59 -13.90
N THR A 15 -22.15 0.99 -14.55
CA THR A 15 -23.22 0.26 -13.87
C THR A 15 -22.66 -0.89 -13.05
N LEU A 16 -21.72 -1.67 -13.59
CA LEU A 16 -21.07 -2.77 -12.90
C LEU A 16 -20.25 -2.29 -11.69
N ILE A 17 -19.49 -1.20 -11.84
CA ILE A 17 -18.72 -0.60 -10.74
C ILE A 17 -19.65 -0.16 -9.61
N VAL A 18 -20.73 0.54 -9.92
CA VAL A 18 -21.72 0.99 -8.92
C VAL A 18 -22.38 -0.20 -8.21
N LEU A 19 -22.70 -1.26 -8.93
CA LEU A 19 -23.26 -2.48 -8.34
C LEU A 19 -22.28 -3.17 -7.40
N ILE A 20 -21.00 -3.29 -7.79
CA ILE A 20 -19.96 -3.91 -6.96
C ILE A 20 -19.74 -3.09 -5.69
N VAL A 21 -19.56 -1.78 -5.82
CA VAL A 21 -19.35 -0.88 -4.66
C VAL A 21 -20.60 -0.86 -3.78
N GLY A 22 -21.79 -0.85 -4.36
CA GLY A 22 -23.05 -0.94 -3.62
C GLY A 22 -23.19 -2.24 -2.84
N LEU A 23 -22.86 -3.38 -3.44
CA LEU A 23 -22.84 -4.67 -2.77
C LEU A 23 -21.83 -4.71 -1.64
N ALA A 24 -20.60 -4.22 -1.89
CA ALA A 24 -19.57 -4.09 -0.88
C ALA A 24 -20.03 -3.21 0.30
N ALA A 25 -20.63 -2.05 0.01
CA ALA A 25 -21.15 -1.15 1.04
C ALA A 25 -22.23 -1.82 1.93
N VAL A 26 -23.14 -2.59 1.34
CA VAL A 26 -24.20 -3.30 2.07
C VAL A 26 -23.58 -4.31 3.03
N TYR A 27 -22.81 -5.27 2.54
CA TYR A 27 -22.32 -6.33 3.43
C TYR A 27 -21.27 -5.84 4.43
N THR A 28 -20.41 -4.88 4.07
CA THR A 28 -19.44 -4.27 5.00
C THR A 28 -20.15 -3.52 6.12
N SER A 29 -21.20 -2.73 5.80
CA SER A 29 -21.95 -2.01 6.81
C SER A 29 -22.71 -2.94 7.78
N MET A 30 -23.07 -4.14 7.35
CA MET A 30 -23.81 -5.11 8.16
C MET A 30 -22.91 -6.07 8.94
N GLY A 31 -21.77 -6.48 8.34
CA GLY A 31 -20.95 -7.58 8.84
C GLY A 31 -19.91 -7.21 9.90
N GLY A 32 -19.49 -5.98 9.97
CA GLY A 32 -18.42 -5.53 10.87
C GLY A 32 -17.06 -6.15 10.58
N LEU A 33 -16.06 -5.86 11.43
CA LEU A 33 -14.64 -6.27 11.22
C LEU A 33 -14.46 -7.79 11.07
N LYS A 34 -15.19 -8.60 11.85
CA LYS A 34 -15.05 -10.07 11.80
C LYS A 34 -15.47 -10.65 10.45
N SER A 35 -16.54 -10.13 9.89
CA SER A 35 -17.03 -10.53 8.56
C SER A 35 -16.04 -10.13 7.48
N VAL A 36 -15.53 -8.88 7.54
CA VAL A 36 -14.55 -8.36 6.58
C VAL A 36 -13.28 -9.23 6.58
N VAL A 37 -12.72 -9.56 7.75
CA VAL A 37 -11.52 -10.41 7.83
C VAL A 37 -11.75 -11.81 7.24
N LEU A 38 -12.93 -12.41 7.45
CA LEU A 38 -13.24 -13.72 6.89
C LEU A 38 -13.42 -13.68 5.36
N THR A 39 -14.12 -12.68 4.85
CA THR A 39 -14.29 -12.49 3.40
C THR A 39 -12.96 -12.17 2.73
N ASP A 40 -12.11 -11.33 3.34
CA ASP A 40 -10.78 -11.02 2.83
C ASP A 40 -9.88 -12.26 2.73
N ALA A 41 -9.97 -13.19 3.67
CA ALA A 41 -9.20 -14.44 3.60
C ALA A 41 -9.62 -15.30 2.39
N LEU A 42 -10.92 -15.40 2.12
CA LEU A 42 -11.44 -16.10 0.93
C LEU A 42 -11.06 -15.37 -0.37
N GLN A 43 -11.22 -14.05 -0.39
CA GLN A 43 -10.85 -13.21 -1.53
C GLN A 43 -9.36 -13.28 -1.82
N GLY A 44 -8.52 -13.30 -0.77
CA GLY A 44 -7.07 -13.49 -0.89
C GLY A 44 -6.71 -14.83 -1.56
N ALA A 45 -7.39 -15.91 -1.21
CA ALA A 45 -7.18 -17.22 -1.84
C ALA A 45 -7.54 -17.20 -3.35
N ILE A 46 -8.64 -16.54 -3.72
CA ILE A 46 -9.06 -16.39 -5.13
C ILE A 46 -8.05 -15.53 -5.90
N MET A 47 -7.56 -14.43 -5.29
CA MET A 47 -6.53 -13.58 -5.87
C MET A 47 -5.22 -14.34 -6.14
N LEU A 48 -4.77 -15.14 -5.16
CA LEU A 48 -3.59 -15.98 -5.28
C LEU A 48 -3.73 -16.98 -6.43
N LEU A 49 -4.87 -17.64 -6.50
CA LEU A 49 -5.15 -18.60 -7.58
C LEU A 49 -5.16 -17.90 -8.95
N GLY A 50 -5.84 -16.77 -9.08
CA GLY A 50 -5.87 -15.99 -10.33
C GLY A 50 -4.47 -15.55 -10.77
N THR A 51 -3.66 -15.04 -9.84
CA THR A 51 -2.28 -14.63 -10.11
C THR A 51 -1.41 -15.84 -10.54
N ALA A 52 -1.53 -16.96 -9.87
CA ALA A 52 -0.77 -18.17 -10.22
C ALA A 52 -1.15 -18.69 -11.61
N VAL A 53 -2.43 -18.69 -11.95
CA VAL A 53 -2.93 -19.16 -13.26
C VAL A 53 -2.39 -18.31 -14.40
N ILE A 54 -2.50 -16.97 -14.31
CA ILE A 54 -2.00 -16.11 -15.38
C ILE A 54 -0.48 -16.12 -15.44
N PHE A 55 0.20 -16.13 -14.31
CA PHE A 55 1.66 -16.21 -14.26
C PHE A 55 2.16 -17.48 -14.97
N TRP A 56 1.57 -18.63 -14.67
CA TRP A 56 1.94 -19.90 -15.30
C TRP A 56 1.71 -19.89 -16.82
N ALA A 57 0.57 -19.36 -17.26
CA ALA A 57 0.23 -19.30 -18.69
C ALA A 57 1.20 -18.40 -19.46
N VAL A 58 1.49 -17.22 -18.94
CA VAL A 58 2.40 -16.25 -19.57
C VAL A 58 3.86 -16.72 -19.49
N TRP A 59 4.29 -17.30 -18.36
CA TRP A 59 5.60 -17.95 -18.24
C TRP A 59 5.84 -18.99 -19.32
N LYS A 60 4.83 -19.86 -19.54
CA LYS A 60 4.90 -20.89 -20.59
C LYS A 60 4.94 -20.27 -21.98
N ALA A 61 4.16 -19.25 -22.24
CA ALA A 61 4.12 -18.55 -23.52
C ALA A 61 5.45 -17.83 -23.84
N ALA A 62 6.08 -17.25 -22.83
CA ALA A 62 7.38 -16.57 -22.96
C ALA A 62 8.57 -17.54 -23.05
N GLY A 63 8.36 -18.86 -22.92
CA GLY A 63 9.44 -19.86 -22.91
C GLY A 63 10.29 -19.82 -21.62
N GLY A 64 9.79 -19.24 -20.56
CA GLY A 64 10.49 -19.08 -19.29
C GLY A 64 11.35 -17.81 -19.22
N TRP A 65 12.02 -17.63 -18.08
CA TRP A 65 12.81 -16.44 -17.82
C TRP A 65 13.96 -16.22 -18.79
N SER A 66 14.74 -17.27 -19.07
CA SER A 66 15.93 -17.19 -19.93
C SER A 66 15.57 -16.75 -21.36
N GLN A 67 14.51 -17.31 -21.92
CA GLN A 67 14.06 -16.97 -23.27
C GLN A 67 13.47 -15.56 -23.35
N ALA A 68 12.70 -15.14 -22.33
CA ALA A 68 12.22 -13.77 -22.25
C ALA A 68 13.36 -12.76 -22.21
N VAL A 69 14.42 -13.03 -21.42
CA VAL A 69 15.62 -12.21 -21.35
C VAL A 69 16.38 -12.16 -22.69
N GLU A 70 16.51 -13.29 -23.39
CA GLU A 70 17.11 -13.30 -24.73
C GLU A 70 16.30 -12.50 -25.73
N THR A 71 14.98 -12.63 -25.71
CA THR A 71 14.08 -11.85 -26.56
C THR A 71 14.24 -10.36 -26.28
N LEU A 72 14.26 -9.94 -25.02
CA LEU A 72 14.46 -8.55 -24.64
C LEU A 72 15.82 -7.99 -25.10
N LYS A 73 16.89 -8.81 -25.05
CA LYS A 73 18.21 -8.43 -25.55
C LYS A 73 18.28 -8.27 -27.09
N SER A 74 17.38 -8.91 -27.80
CA SER A 74 17.31 -8.85 -29.28
C SER A 74 16.45 -7.71 -29.80
N LEU A 75 15.68 -7.03 -28.92
CA LEU A 75 14.86 -5.88 -29.33
C LEU A 75 15.72 -4.69 -29.75
N PRO A 76 15.29 -3.94 -30.78
CA PRO A 76 15.96 -2.69 -31.15
C PRO A 76 15.84 -1.71 -29.98
N LEU A 77 17.00 -1.22 -29.53
CA LEU A 77 17.08 -0.31 -28.39
C LEU A 77 16.80 1.13 -28.85
N ASN A 78 15.90 1.82 -28.19
CA ASN A 78 15.90 3.28 -28.19
C ASN A 78 17.19 3.75 -27.51
N GLU A 79 17.77 4.86 -27.96
CA GLU A 79 19.10 5.38 -27.57
C GLU A 79 19.34 5.50 -26.05
N THR A 80 18.29 5.38 -25.23
CA THR A 80 18.32 5.50 -23.77
C THR A 80 18.14 4.17 -23.00
N GLN A 81 17.99 3.03 -23.67
CA GLN A 81 17.68 1.75 -23.00
C GLN A 81 18.66 0.65 -23.43
N ASN A 82 19.44 0.14 -22.49
CA ASN A 82 20.23 -1.08 -22.68
C ASN A 82 19.36 -2.32 -22.41
N ALA A 83 19.31 -3.28 -23.37
CA ALA A 83 18.52 -4.51 -23.23
C ALA A 83 18.91 -5.35 -21.99
N SER A 84 20.20 -5.32 -21.61
CA SER A 84 20.69 -5.92 -20.39
C SER A 84 20.07 -5.31 -19.13
N ASP A 85 19.68 -4.04 -19.18
CA ASP A 85 19.15 -3.30 -18.04
C ASP A 85 17.64 -3.54 -17.85
N LEU A 86 16.88 -3.71 -18.94
CA LEU A 86 15.48 -4.16 -18.88
C LEU A 86 15.33 -5.56 -18.27
N ALA A 87 16.30 -6.44 -18.50
CA ALA A 87 16.33 -7.81 -17.96
C ALA A 87 16.84 -7.88 -16.51
N ARG A 88 17.58 -6.87 -16.06
CA ARG A 88 18.14 -6.76 -14.70
C ARG A 88 17.46 -5.62 -13.97
N MET A 89 16.30 -5.89 -13.39
CA MET A 89 15.50 -4.91 -12.61
C MET A 89 16.30 -4.17 -11.52
N GLY A 90 17.45 -4.68 -11.11
CA GLY A 90 18.32 -4.08 -10.08
C GLY A 90 19.44 -3.19 -10.58
N ARG A 91 19.74 -3.18 -11.88
CA ARG A 91 20.91 -2.47 -12.43
C ARG A 91 20.62 -1.22 -13.26
N TYR A 92 19.37 -0.84 -13.40
CA TYR A 92 19.03 0.36 -14.14
C TYR A 92 19.38 1.62 -13.33
N PHE A 93 20.56 2.14 -13.56
CA PHE A 93 20.91 3.52 -13.26
C PHE A 93 20.63 4.31 -14.51
N GLY A 94 19.46 4.95 -14.59
CA GLY A 94 19.21 5.86 -15.71
C GLY A 94 20.30 6.94 -15.76
N ASP A 95 20.86 7.20 -16.92
CA ASP A 95 21.86 8.25 -17.14
C ASP A 95 21.34 9.65 -16.81
N ASP A 96 20.02 9.81 -16.71
CA ASP A 96 19.31 11.03 -16.33
C ASP A 96 19.22 11.28 -14.81
N GLY A 97 19.73 10.39 -13.97
CA GLY A 97 19.69 10.51 -12.50
C GLY A 97 18.28 10.46 -11.89
N GLN A 98 17.23 10.37 -12.72
CA GLN A 98 15.84 10.40 -12.23
C GLN A 98 15.39 9.07 -11.59
N THR A 99 16.05 7.98 -11.89
CA THR A 99 15.67 6.62 -11.50
C THR A 99 16.81 5.83 -10.87
N SER A 100 17.61 6.48 -10.02
CA SER A 100 18.61 5.74 -9.25
C SER A 100 17.93 4.61 -8.48
N PRO A 101 18.37 3.34 -8.61
CA PRO A 101 17.83 2.22 -7.85
C PRO A 101 17.81 2.46 -6.35
N LEU A 102 18.78 3.21 -5.82
CA LEU A 102 18.82 3.59 -4.42
C LEU A 102 17.64 4.50 -4.04
N VAL A 103 17.32 5.50 -4.85
CA VAL A 103 16.18 6.41 -4.65
C VAL A 103 14.86 5.64 -4.73
N ILE A 104 14.73 4.74 -5.69
CA ILE A 104 13.56 3.85 -5.81
C ILE A 104 13.44 2.94 -4.58
N ALA A 105 14.54 2.32 -4.14
CA ALA A 105 14.54 1.44 -2.97
C ALA A 105 14.15 2.21 -1.69
N ILE A 106 14.70 3.40 -1.47
CA ILE A 106 14.33 4.25 -0.33
C ILE A 106 12.86 4.67 -0.45
N GLY A 107 12.41 5.06 -1.63
CA GLY A 107 11.01 5.40 -1.89
C GLY A 107 10.07 4.24 -1.55
N TRP A 108 10.37 3.03 -1.99
CA TRP A 108 9.60 1.84 -1.64
C TRP A 108 9.64 1.52 -0.14
N MET A 109 10.76 1.74 0.55
CA MET A 109 10.83 1.58 2.01
C MET A 109 9.92 2.59 2.73
N ILE A 110 9.84 3.84 2.26
CA ILE A 110 8.92 4.86 2.79
C ILE A 110 7.47 4.44 2.54
N ILE A 111 7.15 4.01 1.32
CA ILE A 111 5.79 3.56 0.96
C ILE A 111 5.38 2.35 1.81
N ALA A 112 6.22 1.33 1.87
CA ALA A 112 5.93 0.11 2.64
C ALA A 112 5.84 0.39 4.14
N GLY A 113 6.76 1.20 4.68
CA GLY A 113 6.71 1.64 6.07
C GLY A 113 5.42 2.39 6.39
N GLY A 114 5.00 3.32 5.55
CA GLY A 114 3.73 4.02 5.67
C GLY A 114 2.54 3.07 5.58
N TYR A 115 2.54 2.15 4.62
CA TYR A 115 1.45 1.19 4.44
C TYR A 115 1.25 0.29 5.68
N TRP A 116 2.32 -0.21 6.28
CA TRP A 116 2.22 -1.11 7.42
C TRP A 116 2.05 -0.43 8.78
N SER A 117 2.43 0.85 8.91
CA SER A 117 2.40 1.55 10.20
C SER A 117 1.27 2.56 10.36
N VAL A 118 0.97 3.37 9.33
CA VAL A 118 -0.04 4.43 9.43
C VAL A 118 -1.34 4.13 8.69
N ASN A 119 -1.40 3.03 7.94
CA ASN A 119 -2.64 2.59 7.32
C ASN A 119 -3.56 1.95 8.37
N HIS A 120 -4.60 2.68 8.74
CA HIS A 120 -5.53 2.25 9.78
C HIS A 120 -6.23 0.92 9.45
N SER A 121 -6.47 0.61 8.18
CA SER A 121 -7.10 -0.66 7.79
C SER A 121 -6.24 -1.89 8.14
N GLN A 122 -4.92 -1.75 8.08
CA GLN A 122 -3.99 -2.81 8.47
C GLN A 122 -3.82 -2.89 9.99
N THR A 123 -3.59 -1.76 10.63
CA THR A 123 -3.38 -1.71 12.09
C THR A 123 -4.61 -2.17 12.87
N MET A 124 -5.82 -1.85 12.41
CA MET A 124 -7.07 -2.29 13.03
C MET A 124 -7.23 -3.82 13.00
N ARG A 125 -6.81 -4.49 11.92
CA ARG A 125 -6.82 -5.96 11.82
C ARG A 125 -5.80 -6.59 12.74
N LEU A 126 -4.59 -6.05 12.79
CA LEU A 126 -3.54 -6.52 13.70
C LEU A 126 -3.95 -6.35 15.17
N ALA A 127 -4.62 -5.24 15.51
CA ALA A 127 -5.14 -5.01 16.86
C ALA A 127 -6.24 -6.01 17.27
N GLY A 128 -6.89 -6.68 16.32
CA GLY A 128 -7.85 -7.76 16.58
C GLY A 128 -7.23 -9.12 16.91
N ALA A 129 -5.90 -9.24 16.93
CA ALA A 129 -5.21 -10.48 17.26
C ALA A 129 -5.39 -10.87 18.73
N ARG A 130 -5.39 -12.18 19.02
CA ARG A 130 -5.62 -12.71 20.39
C ARG A 130 -4.38 -12.59 21.27
N SER A 131 -3.19 -12.57 20.67
CA SER A 131 -1.92 -12.49 21.38
C SER A 131 -0.92 -11.67 20.57
N ILE A 132 0.16 -11.24 21.24
CA ILE A 132 1.29 -10.55 20.59
C ILE A 132 1.95 -11.47 19.55
N TRP A 133 2.04 -12.75 19.84
CA TRP A 133 2.56 -13.75 18.90
C TRP A 133 1.69 -13.84 17.64
N ASP A 134 0.37 -13.95 17.78
CA ASP A 134 -0.56 -13.98 16.64
C ASP A 134 -0.44 -12.72 15.78
N MET A 135 -0.31 -11.55 16.40
CA MET A 135 -0.12 -10.28 15.69
C MET A 135 1.17 -10.26 14.87
N LYS A 136 2.30 -10.68 15.48
CA LYS A 136 3.60 -10.76 14.80
C LYS A 136 3.58 -11.79 13.67
N MET A 137 3.00 -12.97 13.92
CA MET A 137 2.88 -14.02 12.91
C MET A 137 1.98 -13.61 11.76
N ALA A 138 0.86 -12.93 12.01
CA ALA A 138 0.00 -12.40 10.94
C ALA A 138 0.74 -11.42 10.03
N ALA A 139 1.54 -10.51 10.61
CA ALA A 139 2.36 -9.59 9.83
C ALA A 139 3.43 -10.32 8.99
N LEU A 140 4.09 -11.33 9.57
CA LEU A 140 5.10 -12.14 8.87
C LEU A 140 4.48 -12.98 7.74
N PHE A 141 3.38 -13.67 7.99
CA PHE A 141 2.68 -14.44 6.94
C PHE A 141 2.16 -13.52 5.83
N GLY A 142 1.66 -12.33 6.18
CA GLY A 142 1.28 -11.32 5.20
C GLY A 142 2.45 -10.93 4.29
N ALA A 143 3.63 -10.69 4.86
CA ALA A 143 4.84 -10.41 4.09
C ALA A 143 5.28 -11.60 3.24
N MET A 144 5.28 -12.82 3.80
CA MET A 144 5.63 -14.05 3.08
C MET A 144 4.76 -14.32 1.86
N ILE A 145 3.47 -14.03 1.94
CA ILE A 145 2.52 -14.22 0.83
C ILE A 145 2.64 -13.07 -0.17
N SER A 146 2.84 -11.85 0.30
CA SER A 146 2.92 -10.66 -0.57
C SER A 146 4.15 -10.68 -1.47
N MET A 147 5.31 -11.14 -0.99
CA MET A 147 6.56 -11.14 -1.77
C MET A 147 6.49 -11.97 -3.05
N PRO A 148 6.11 -13.26 -3.03
CA PRO A 148 5.99 -14.05 -4.26
C PRO A 148 4.99 -13.45 -5.26
N ILE A 149 3.90 -12.85 -4.75
CA ILE A 149 2.91 -12.18 -5.59
C ILE A 149 3.53 -10.97 -6.30
N MET A 150 4.26 -10.13 -5.56
CA MET A 150 4.93 -8.96 -6.13
C MET A 150 5.97 -9.37 -7.19
N VAL A 151 6.75 -10.40 -6.92
CA VAL A 151 7.71 -10.96 -7.89
C VAL A 151 6.99 -11.50 -9.12
N ALA A 152 5.90 -12.24 -8.95
CA ALA A 152 5.11 -12.76 -10.06
C ALA A 152 4.51 -11.62 -10.90
N CYS A 153 3.93 -10.60 -10.27
CA CYS A 153 3.36 -9.45 -10.96
C CYS A 153 4.43 -8.65 -11.72
N ALA A 154 5.58 -8.41 -11.10
CA ALA A 154 6.70 -7.73 -11.76
C ALA A 154 7.24 -8.54 -12.96
N SER A 155 7.39 -9.85 -12.79
CA SER A 155 7.81 -10.76 -13.87
C SER A 155 6.80 -10.78 -15.02
N LEU A 156 5.51 -10.70 -14.75
CA LEU A 156 4.48 -10.59 -15.80
C LEU A 156 4.69 -9.32 -16.65
N GLY A 157 5.13 -8.21 -16.06
CA GLY A 157 5.50 -7.01 -16.81
C GLY A 157 6.68 -7.26 -17.75
N VAL A 158 7.73 -7.96 -17.27
CA VAL A 158 8.91 -8.33 -18.06
C VAL A 158 8.53 -9.26 -19.23
N PHE A 159 7.76 -10.31 -18.94
CA PHE A 159 7.27 -11.24 -19.99
C PHE A 159 6.34 -10.51 -20.97
N GLY A 160 5.48 -9.65 -20.50
CA GLY A 160 4.59 -8.87 -21.35
C GLY A 160 5.33 -7.96 -22.32
N HIS A 161 6.40 -7.31 -21.86
CA HIS A 161 7.23 -6.48 -22.72
C HIS A 161 8.04 -7.33 -23.74
N ALA A 162 8.51 -8.51 -23.33
CA ALA A 162 9.19 -9.42 -24.24
C ALA A 162 8.26 -9.97 -25.33
N LEU A 163 7.00 -10.25 -24.99
CA LEU A 163 6.01 -10.79 -25.92
C LEU A 163 5.35 -9.72 -26.80
N PHE A 164 5.22 -8.50 -26.25
CA PHE A 164 4.50 -7.36 -26.87
C PHE A 164 5.29 -6.07 -26.73
N PRO A 165 6.45 -5.92 -27.40
CA PRO A 165 7.33 -4.77 -27.19
C PRO A 165 6.72 -3.42 -27.61
N GLU A 166 5.79 -3.42 -28.56
CA GLU A 166 5.11 -2.21 -29.08
C GLU A 166 3.77 -1.92 -28.37
N PHE A 167 3.50 -2.56 -27.23
CA PHE A 167 2.22 -2.38 -26.54
C PHE A 167 2.18 -1.05 -25.77
N GLU A 168 1.47 -0.06 -26.30
CA GLU A 168 1.48 1.33 -25.80
C GLU A 168 0.73 1.55 -24.48
N ALA A 169 -0.16 0.66 -24.06
CA ALA A 169 -1.02 0.83 -22.90
C ALA A 169 -0.67 -0.14 -21.75
N PRO A 170 0.33 0.15 -20.90
CA PRO A 170 0.83 -0.78 -19.87
C PRO A 170 -0.26 -1.34 -18.96
N ASP A 171 -1.23 -0.51 -18.55
CA ASP A 171 -2.33 -0.94 -17.68
C ASP A 171 -3.31 -1.91 -18.35
N ARG A 172 -3.28 -2.03 -19.67
CA ARG A 172 -4.08 -2.98 -20.46
C ARG A 172 -3.34 -4.27 -20.83
N LEU A 173 -2.04 -4.32 -20.57
CA LEU A 173 -1.21 -5.48 -20.93
C LEU A 173 -1.65 -6.74 -20.19
N TYR A 174 -1.96 -6.65 -18.91
CA TYR A 174 -2.42 -7.76 -18.10
C TYR A 174 -3.75 -8.39 -18.63
N PRO A 175 -4.83 -7.60 -18.88
CA PRO A 175 -6.01 -8.13 -19.56
C PRO A 175 -5.72 -8.75 -20.91
N HIS A 176 -4.88 -8.12 -21.73
CA HIS A 176 -4.52 -8.60 -23.05
C HIS A 176 -3.85 -9.99 -22.99
N MET A 177 -2.89 -10.16 -22.11
CA MET A 177 -2.25 -11.46 -21.89
C MET A 177 -3.24 -12.53 -21.40
N ALA A 178 -4.15 -12.17 -20.51
CA ALA A 178 -5.18 -13.09 -20.02
C ALA A 178 -6.15 -13.50 -21.14
N ASP A 179 -6.52 -12.56 -22.01
CA ASP A 179 -7.38 -12.85 -23.19
C ASP A 179 -6.73 -13.80 -24.16
N LEU A 180 -5.44 -13.66 -24.40
CA LEU A 180 -4.70 -14.40 -25.39
C LEU A 180 -4.31 -15.81 -24.91
N TYR A 181 -3.88 -15.93 -23.65
CA TYR A 181 -3.27 -17.16 -23.15
C TYR A 181 -4.18 -18.01 -22.27
N LEU A 182 -5.37 -17.51 -21.88
CA LEU A 182 -6.28 -18.25 -21.00
C LEU A 182 -7.57 -18.62 -21.72
N GLY A 183 -7.99 -19.89 -21.57
CA GLY A 183 -9.34 -20.32 -21.95
C GLY A 183 -10.42 -19.70 -21.03
N ALA A 184 -11.69 -19.76 -21.47
CA ALA A 184 -12.82 -19.10 -20.83
C ALA A 184 -12.92 -19.34 -19.32
N GLY A 185 -12.74 -20.59 -18.85
CA GLY A 185 -12.82 -20.92 -17.41
C GLY A 185 -11.69 -20.30 -16.58
N LEU A 186 -10.45 -20.39 -17.05
CA LEU A 186 -9.29 -19.82 -16.36
C LEU A 186 -9.30 -18.28 -16.39
N LYS A 187 -9.77 -17.70 -17.48
CA LYS A 187 -10.02 -16.26 -17.57
C LYS A 187 -11.03 -15.82 -16.51
N GLY A 188 -12.10 -16.58 -16.29
CA GLY A 188 -13.07 -16.34 -15.23
C GLY A 188 -12.44 -16.32 -13.83
N VAL A 189 -11.49 -17.20 -13.55
CA VAL A 189 -10.75 -17.22 -12.26
C VAL A 189 -9.92 -15.94 -12.10
N VAL A 190 -9.24 -15.49 -13.14
CA VAL A 190 -8.44 -14.24 -13.09
C VAL A 190 -9.36 -13.03 -12.88
N VAL A 191 -10.46 -12.96 -13.61
CA VAL A 191 -11.47 -11.89 -13.44
C VAL A 191 -12.04 -11.89 -12.02
N ALA A 192 -12.39 -13.08 -11.48
CA ALA A 192 -12.85 -13.21 -10.10
C ALA A 192 -11.79 -12.73 -9.08
N GLY A 193 -10.50 -13.01 -9.34
CA GLY A 193 -9.39 -12.50 -8.53
C GLY A 193 -9.31 -10.96 -8.53
N ILE A 194 -9.51 -10.31 -9.67
CA ILE A 194 -9.53 -8.85 -9.77
C ILE A 194 -10.73 -8.25 -9.01
N PHE A 195 -11.91 -8.86 -9.16
CA PHE A 195 -13.09 -8.46 -8.38
C PHE A 195 -12.85 -8.63 -6.88
N ALA A 196 -12.30 -9.76 -6.47
CA ALA A 196 -11.96 -10.03 -5.09
C ALA A 196 -11.01 -8.96 -4.51
N ALA A 197 -9.98 -8.56 -5.27
CA ALA A 197 -9.05 -7.50 -4.89
C ALA A 197 -9.74 -6.14 -4.72
N ALA A 198 -10.59 -5.77 -5.67
CA ALA A 198 -11.32 -4.51 -5.63
C ALA A 198 -12.27 -4.46 -4.42
N ILE A 199 -13.06 -5.52 -4.21
CA ILE A 199 -14.03 -5.60 -3.12
C ILE A 199 -13.33 -5.57 -1.76
N SER A 200 -12.26 -6.37 -1.55
CA SER A 200 -11.47 -6.38 -0.32
C SER A 200 -10.91 -4.99 0.02
N THR A 201 -10.49 -4.23 -1.00
CA THR A 201 -10.02 -2.86 -0.80
C THR A 201 -11.14 -1.93 -0.34
N PHE A 202 -12.32 -2.01 -0.96
CA PHE A 202 -13.48 -1.22 -0.56
C PHE A 202 -13.92 -1.52 0.86
N ASP A 203 -13.97 -2.80 1.25
CA ASP A 203 -14.32 -3.22 2.60
C ASP A 203 -13.37 -2.65 3.64
N SER A 204 -12.09 -2.75 3.35
CA SER A 204 -11.03 -2.30 4.22
C SER A 204 -11.05 -0.79 4.44
N ILE A 205 -11.19 -0.02 3.37
CA ILE A 205 -11.29 1.44 3.42
C ILE A 205 -12.61 1.87 4.07
N GLY A 206 -13.72 1.28 3.65
CA GLY A 206 -15.04 1.59 4.19
C GLY A 206 -15.13 1.37 5.71
N SER A 207 -14.69 0.21 6.19
CA SER A 207 -14.71 -0.12 7.62
C SER A 207 -13.77 0.76 8.45
N SER A 208 -12.55 1.01 7.97
CA SER A 208 -11.56 1.78 8.73
C SER A 208 -11.87 3.27 8.79
N LEU A 209 -12.23 3.89 7.67
CA LEU A 209 -12.57 5.31 7.65
C LEU A 209 -13.88 5.60 8.38
N SER A 210 -14.87 4.70 8.30
CA SER A 210 -16.11 4.84 9.06
C SER A 210 -15.87 4.74 10.57
N ALA A 211 -14.95 3.86 11.00
CA ALA A 211 -14.56 3.76 12.40
C ALA A 211 -13.87 5.03 12.90
N LEU A 212 -12.89 5.55 12.13
CA LEU A 212 -12.22 6.81 12.44
C LEU A 212 -13.20 7.98 12.49
N PHE A 213 -14.06 8.12 11.49
CA PHE A 213 -15.09 9.18 11.48
C PHE A 213 -16.01 9.07 12.69
N THR A 214 -16.51 7.89 12.98
CA THR A 214 -17.48 7.71 14.08
C THR A 214 -16.85 7.93 15.45
N ARG A 215 -15.62 7.42 15.69
CA ARG A 215 -14.94 7.52 16.99
C ARG A 215 -14.29 8.88 17.21
N ASP A 216 -13.52 9.36 16.22
CA ASP A 216 -12.64 10.50 16.44
C ASP A 216 -13.29 11.84 16.08
N ILE A 217 -14.26 11.84 15.17
CA ILE A 217 -14.97 13.05 14.75
C ILE A 217 -16.36 13.08 15.39
N TYR A 218 -17.22 12.12 15.05
CA TYR A 218 -18.62 12.20 15.41
C TYR A 218 -18.86 12.10 16.93
N ALA A 219 -18.30 11.08 17.59
CA ALA A 219 -18.49 10.88 19.02
C ALA A 219 -17.78 11.94 19.87
N ARG A 220 -16.66 12.50 19.40
CA ARG A 220 -15.91 13.51 20.16
C ARG A 220 -16.40 14.93 19.96
N LEU A 221 -16.81 15.29 18.73
CA LEU A 221 -17.07 16.69 18.37
C LEU A 221 -18.56 16.98 18.16
N ILE A 222 -19.36 15.98 17.73
CA ILE A 222 -20.75 16.22 17.29
C ILE A 222 -21.75 15.68 18.30
N ALA A 223 -21.67 14.41 18.65
CA ALA A 223 -22.66 13.76 19.53
C ALA A 223 -21.97 12.90 20.57
N LYS A 224 -21.74 13.49 21.75
CA LYS A 224 -21.16 12.81 22.92
C LYS A 224 -22.22 12.02 23.66
N ASP A 225 -21.78 10.98 24.37
CA ASP A 225 -22.59 10.23 25.35
C ASP A 225 -23.91 9.65 24.76
N ARG A 226 -23.85 9.15 23.52
CA ARG A 226 -24.96 8.43 22.91
C ARG A 226 -24.81 6.91 23.14
N GLU A 227 -25.92 6.21 23.02
CA GLU A 227 -25.96 4.74 23.08
C GLU A 227 -25.14 4.10 21.96
N ASP A 228 -24.57 2.93 22.21
CA ASP A 228 -23.77 2.17 21.21
C ASP A 228 -24.56 1.93 19.92
N ALA A 229 -25.86 1.65 20.02
CA ALA A 229 -26.72 1.45 18.86
C ALA A 229 -26.76 2.68 17.93
N HIS A 230 -26.66 3.90 18.48
CA HIS A 230 -26.58 5.14 17.71
C HIS A 230 -25.26 5.21 16.93
N TYR A 231 -24.11 4.95 17.59
CA TYR A 231 -22.81 4.98 16.93
C TYR A 231 -22.66 3.90 15.87
N VAL A 232 -23.21 2.71 16.09
CA VAL A 232 -23.26 1.65 15.05
C VAL A 232 -24.04 2.12 13.82
N ARG A 233 -25.17 2.80 14.00
CA ARG A 233 -25.96 3.35 12.90
C ARG A 233 -25.18 4.42 12.13
N VAL A 234 -24.53 5.34 12.84
CA VAL A 234 -23.66 6.37 12.25
C VAL A 234 -22.50 5.72 11.47
N SER A 235 -21.84 4.71 12.03
CA SER A 235 -20.76 3.99 11.35
C SER A 235 -21.22 3.34 10.04
N ARG A 236 -22.40 2.72 10.03
CA ARG A 236 -22.99 2.14 8.81
C ARG A 236 -23.24 3.21 7.73
N MET A 237 -23.81 4.34 8.11
CA MET A 237 -24.02 5.46 7.19
C MET A 237 -22.70 6.06 6.70
N ALA A 238 -21.73 6.19 7.58
CA ALA A 238 -20.39 6.66 7.25
C ALA A 238 -19.67 5.71 6.27
N THR A 239 -19.83 4.39 6.41
CA THR A 239 -19.28 3.41 5.45
C THR A 239 -19.81 3.69 4.03
N VAL A 240 -21.12 3.82 3.88
CA VAL A 240 -21.73 4.14 2.58
C VAL A 240 -21.24 5.50 2.06
N GLY A 241 -21.19 6.51 2.92
CA GLY A 241 -20.74 7.85 2.55
C GLY A 241 -19.28 7.90 2.10
N VAL A 242 -18.38 7.20 2.81
CA VAL A 242 -16.96 7.11 2.46
C VAL A 242 -16.76 6.41 1.10
N LEU A 243 -17.47 5.32 0.87
CA LEU A 243 -17.39 4.61 -0.41
C LEU A 243 -17.95 5.44 -1.57
N ALA A 244 -19.04 6.17 -1.34
CA ALA A 244 -19.57 7.12 -2.32
C ALA A 244 -18.59 8.26 -2.63
N LEU A 245 -17.89 8.80 -1.62
CA LEU A 245 -16.84 9.81 -1.81
C LEU A 245 -15.66 9.29 -2.64
N GLY A 246 -15.42 7.97 -2.63
CA GLY A 246 -14.39 7.35 -3.47
C GLY A 246 -14.60 7.61 -4.96
N PHE A 247 -15.85 7.76 -5.42
CA PHE A 247 -16.15 8.10 -6.82
C PHE A 247 -15.65 9.50 -7.21
N ALA A 248 -15.56 10.43 -6.28
CA ALA A 248 -15.02 11.76 -6.56
C ALA A 248 -13.53 11.75 -6.94
N TYR A 249 -12.82 10.67 -6.59
CA TYR A 249 -11.40 10.49 -6.93
C TYR A 249 -11.16 9.91 -8.34
N VAL A 250 -12.18 9.28 -8.93
CA VAL A 250 -12.06 8.61 -10.25
C VAL A 250 -11.59 9.55 -11.36
N PRO A 251 -12.12 10.79 -11.50
CA PRO A 251 -11.64 11.70 -12.55
C PRO A 251 -10.15 12.02 -12.44
N PHE A 252 -9.63 12.16 -11.20
CA PHE A 252 -8.20 12.39 -10.99
C PHE A 252 -7.36 11.19 -11.45
N ILE A 253 -7.75 9.96 -11.11
CA ILE A 253 -7.03 8.76 -11.55
C ILE A 253 -7.06 8.66 -13.08
N SER A 254 -8.23 8.90 -13.69
CA SER A 254 -8.43 8.80 -15.13
C SER A 254 -7.65 9.84 -15.92
N SER A 255 -7.21 10.93 -15.29
CA SER A 255 -6.36 11.95 -15.92
C SER A 255 -4.89 11.57 -15.99
N LYS A 256 -4.46 10.47 -15.37
CA LYS A 256 -3.06 10.01 -15.37
C LYS A 256 -2.84 8.90 -16.38
N ASP A 257 -1.65 8.86 -16.98
CA ASP A 257 -1.29 7.86 -17.99
C ASP A 257 -1.31 6.43 -17.44
N THR A 258 -0.91 6.25 -16.17
CA THR A 258 -0.89 4.94 -15.51
C THR A 258 -1.35 5.03 -14.06
N MET A 259 -1.92 3.92 -13.55
CA MET A 259 -2.32 3.81 -12.14
C MET A 259 -1.15 3.99 -11.17
N LEU A 260 0.05 3.51 -11.55
CA LEU A 260 1.26 3.70 -10.73
C LEU A 260 1.63 5.18 -10.62
N LYS A 261 1.54 5.95 -11.72
CA LYS A 261 1.78 7.39 -11.69
C LYS A 261 0.78 8.11 -10.78
N ALA A 262 -0.51 7.77 -10.86
CA ALA A 262 -1.54 8.33 -9.99
C ALA A 262 -1.24 8.05 -8.50
N PHE A 263 -0.86 6.82 -8.18
CA PHE A 263 -0.50 6.39 -6.83
C PHE A 263 0.71 7.17 -6.28
N LEU A 264 1.83 7.17 -7.00
CA LEU A 264 3.07 7.85 -6.59
C LEU A 264 2.92 9.37 -6.44
N THR A 265 1.97 9.96 -7.13
CA THR A 265 1.71 11.39 -7.10
C THR A 265 1.16 11.87 -5.76
N LEU A 266 0.32 11.08 -5.08
CA LEU A 266 -0.35 11.50 -3.84
C LEU A 266 0.36 11.03 -2.55
N ILE A 267 1.24 10.06 -2.63
CA ILE A 267 1.95 9.54 -1.45
C ILE A 267 2.77 10.63 -0.74
N PRO A 268 3.55 11.49 -1.45
CA PRO A 268 4.30 12.57 -0.81
C PRO A 268 3.41 13.58 -0.08
N VAL A 269 2.15 13.73 -0.52
CA VAL A 269 1.21 14.68 0.09
C VAL A 269 0.64 14.15 1.40
N PHE A 270 0.25 12.88 1.44
CA PHE A 270 -0.53 12.33 2.55
C PHE A 270 0.23 11.29 3.38
N VAL A 271 0.77 10.27 2.74
CA VAL A 271 1.32 9.09 3.44
C VAL A 271 2.68 9.39 4.05
N THR A 272 3.58 10.00 3.29
CA THR A 272 4.95 10.27 3.74
C THR A 272 5.01 11.20 4.97
N PRO A 273 4.27 12.33 5.03
CA PRO A 273 4.26 13.17 6.22
C PRO A 273 3.72 12.44 7.46
N LEU A 274 2.64 11.67 7.31
CA LEU A 274 2.06 10.89 8.40
C LEU A 274 3.05 9.84 8.92
N PHE A 275 3.70 9.10 8.03
CA PHE A 275 4.70 8.10 8.39
C PHE A 275 5.90 8.74 9.11
N THR A 276 6.38 9.87 8.61
CA THR A 276 7.49 10.60 9.22
C THR A 276 7.18 11.01 10.65
N ILE A 277 6.01 11.61 10.88
CA ILE A 277 5.61 12.06 12.21
C ILE A 277 5.33 10.88 13.14
N TYR A 278 4.84 9.76 12.62
CA TYR A 278 4.68 8.54 13.38
C TYR A 278 6.03 8.03 13.90
N ILE A 279 7.06 7.96 13.04
CA ILE A 279 8.42 7.58 13.45
C ILE A 279 9.00 8.56 14.47
N ILE A 280 8.90 9.87 14.21
CA ILE A 280 9.39 10.91 15.14
C ILE A 280 8.69 10.80 16.50
N GLY A 281 7.38 10.58 16.50
CA GLY A 281 6.61 10.43 17.73
C GLY A 281 7.00 9.20 18.56
N ILE A 282 7.41 8.11 17.91
CA ILE A 282 7.87 6.89 18.59
C ILE A 282 9.30 7.05 19.11
N LEU A 283 10.19 7.58 18.27
CA LEU A 283 11.63 7.58 18.54
C LEU A 283 12.12 8.81 19.33
N THR A 284 11.31 9.88 19.41
CA THR A 284 11.74 11.13 20.01
C THR A 284 10.73 11.67 21.04
N ARG A 285 11.17 12.66 21.82
CA ARG A 285 10.30 13.45 22.71
C ARG A 285 9.85 14.75 22.04
N ALA A 286 9.39 14.66 20.79
CA ALA A 286 8.90 15.82 20.06
C ALA A 286 7.63 16.39 20.73
N HIS A 287 7.47 17.72 20.68
CA HIS A 287 6.28 18.37 21.22
C HIS A 287 5.02 17.92 20.49
N ARG A 288 3.92 17.67 21.21
CA ARG A 288 2.66 17.16 20.65
C ARG A 288 2.14 17.97 19.45
N LYS A 289 2.22 19.30 19.53
CA LYS A 289 1.80 20.20 18.44
C LYS A 289 2.76 20.17 17.24
N ALA A 290 4.00 19.73 17.41
CA ALA A 290 4.97 19.61 16.32
C ALA A 290 4.53 18.58 15.27
N GLY A 291 3.74 17.57 15.67
CA GLY A 291 3.18 16.60 14.74
C GLY A 291 2.33 17.24 13.64
N ILE A 292 1.45 18.18 14.03
CA ILE A 292 0.58 18.89 13.06
C ILE A 292 1.44 19.73 12.11
N ILE A 293 2.42 20.46 12.64
CA ILE A 293 3.30 21.32 11.83
C ILE A 293 4.13 20.47 10.86
N GLY A 294 4.68 19.34 11.32
CA GLY A 294 5.42 18.43 10.47
C GLY A 294 4.56 17.80 9.37
N ILE A 295 3.31 17.41 9.67
CA ILE A 295 2.39 16.93 8.63
C ILE A 295 2.12 18.03 7.60
N LEU A 296 1.83 19.25 8.05
CA LEU A 296 1.51 20.36 7.15
C LEU A 296 2.70 20.74 6.27
N THR A 297 3.91 20.84 6.82
CA THR A 297 5.11 21.19 6.05
C THR A 297 5.44 20.12 5.00
N GLY A 298 5.35 18.85 5.34
CA GLY A 298 5.53 17.76 4.38
C GLY A 298 4.44 17.72 3.32
N ALA A 299 3.17 17.92 3.70
CA ALA A 299 2.04 17.96 2.78
C ALA A 299 2.12 19.17 1.81
N VAL A 300 2.50 20.34 2.30
CA VAL A 300 2.72 21.54 1.46
C VAL A 300 3.83 21.26 0.44
N TYR A 301 4.95 20.67 0.85
CA TYR A 301 5.98 20.26 -0.08
C TYR A 301 5.43 19.26 -1.13
N GLY A 302 4.69 18.24 -0.68
CA GLY A 302 4.04 17.28 -1.59
C GLY A 302 3.14 17.94 -2.62
N LEU A 303 2.34 18.94 -2.21
CA LEU A 303 1.49 19.72 -3.11
C LEU A 303 2.33 20.57 -4.08
N VAL A 304 3.41 21.21 -3.61
CA VAL A 304 4.33 21.97 -4.48
C VAL A 304 4.97 21.04 -5.51
N SER A 305 5.43 19.87 -5.11
CA SER A 305 6.02 18.90 -6.03
C SER A 305 5.02 18.32 -7.04
N LEU A 306 3.74 18.24 -6.64
CA LEU A 306 2.65 17.88 -7.54
C LEU A 306 2.43 18.98 -8.60
N TYR A 307 2.34 20.23 -8.15
CA TYR A 307 2.12 21.38 -9.01
C TYR A 307 3.27 21.56 -10.00
N ASP A 308 4.52 21.47 -9.54
CA ASP A 308 5.71 21.63 -10.36
C ASP A 308 5.76 20.60 -11.50
N ARG A 309 5.51 19.31 -11.17
CA ARG A 309 5.49 18.23 -12.18
C ARG A 309 4.40 18.34 -13.23
N GLU A 310 3.29 18.96 -12.89
CA GLU A 310 2.13 19.03 -13.79
C GLU A 310 2.06 20.35 -14.57
N ILE A 311 2.75 21.40 -14.12
CA ILE A 311 2.56 22.77 -14.61
C ILE A 311 3.86 23.46 -15.04
N THR A 312 5.00 23.11 -14.43
CA THR A 312 6.28 23.77 -14.72
C THR A 312 7.33 22.75 -15.21
N ASP A 313 7.80 22.93 -16.43
CA ASP A 313 8.93 22.18 -17.01
C ASP A 313 10.28 22.81 -16.61
N VAL A 314 10.60 22.86 -15.32
CA VAL A 314 11.90 23.34 -14.85
C VAL A 314 12.84 22.15 -14.63
N ASP A 315 13.62 21.80 -15.63
CA ASP A 315 14.41 20.57 -15.70
C ASP A 315 15.28 20.24 -14.47
N TRP A 316 16.00 21.22 -13.90
CA TRP A 316 16.87 20.96 -12.75
C TRP A 316 16.11 20.71 -11.44
N LEU A 317 14.96 21.39 -11.24
CA LEU A 317 14.07 21.16 -10.11
C LEU A 317 13.37 19.80 -10.24
N ALA A 318 12.95 19.45 -11.45
CA ALA A 318 12.27 18.20 -11.74
C ALA A 318 13.15 16.99 -11.41
N THR A 319 14.45 17.05 -11.73
CA THR A 319 15.34 15.89 -11.58
C THR A 319 15.61 15.55 -10.12
N TRP A 320 15.99 16.52 -9.30
CA TRP A 320 16.47 16.27 -7.94
C TRP A 320 15.44 16.50 -6.85
N PHE A 321 14.45 17.33 -7.10
CA PHE A 321 13.58 17.84 -6.05
C PHE A 321 12.12 17.36 -6.22
N THR A 322 11.61 17.32 -7.44
CA THR A 322 10.21 17.05 -7.73
C THR A 322 9.97 15.74 -8.48
N SER A 323 11.02 14.98 -8.84
CA SER A 323 10.81 13.64 -9.42
C SER A 323 9.98 12.78 -8.47
N ARG A 324 9.13 11.89 -9.02
CA ARG A 324 8.16 11.11 -8.22
C ARG A 324 8.78 10.35 -7.06
N TRP A 325 9.97 9.79 -7.25
CA TRP A 325 10.67 9.03 -6.22
C TRP A 325 11.41 9.93 -5.23
N ALA A 326 12.07 10.99 -5.72
CA ALA A 326 12.75 11.96 -4.87
C ALA A 326 11.78 12.73 -3.99
N ALA A 327 10.57 13.02 -4.49
CA ALA A 327 9.53 13.71 -3.73
C ALA A 327 9.12 12.95 -2.45
N LEU A 328 9.20 11.63 -2.42
CA LEU A 328 8.97 10.84 -1.20
C LEU A 328 10.02 11.16 -0.12
N ILE A 329 11.28 11.22 -0.53
CA ILE A 329 12.40 11.51 0.39
C ILE A 329 12.30 12.94 0.90
N TRP A 330 12.07 13.90 0.00
CA TRP A 330 11.99 15.30 0.39
C TRP A 330 10.74 15.62 1.23
N ALA A 331 9.60 15.01 0.96
CA ALA A 331 8.43 15.13 1.82
C ALA A 331 8.73 14.65 3.25
N MET A 332 9.51 13.56 3.40
CA MET A 332 10.00 13.09 4.68
C MET A 332 10.93 14.12 5.36
N VAL A 333 11.88 14.69 4.61
CA VAL A 333 12.82 15.70 5.11
C VAL A 333 12.08 16.96 5.56
N PHE A 334 11.16 17.51 4.74
CA PHE A 334 10.40 18.70 5.12
C PHE A 334 9.47 18.45 6.29
N SER A 335 8.85 17.28 6.37
CA SER A 335 8.03 16.90 7.51
C SER A 335 8.85 16.80 8.80
N ALA A 336 10.02 16.18 8.74
CA ALA A 336 10.93 16.07 9.88
C ALA A 336 11.49 17.43 10.30
N ALA A 337 11.89 18.27 9.35
CA ALA A 337 12.38 19.62 9.61
C ALA A 337 11.29 20.50 10.27
N GLY A 338 10.05 20.47 9.77
CA GLY A 338 8.93 21.17 10.36
C GLY A 338 8.65 20.74 11.80
N ALA A 339 8.67 19.44 12.07
CA ALA A 339 8.50 18.91 13.41
C ALA A 339 9.67 19.29 14.35
N LEU A 340 10.90 19.27 13.85
CA LEU A 340 12.08 19.68 14.61
C LEU A 340 12.01 21.17 14.99
N VAL A 341 11.79 22.03 14.00
CA VAL A 341 11.67 23.49 14.24
C VAL A 341 10.55 23.80 15.23
N ALA A 342 9.38 23.18 15.04
CA ALA A 342 8.26 23.35 15.97
C ALA A 342 8.61 22.87 17.39
N THR A 343 9.35 21.77 17.54
CA THR A 343 9.78 21.27 18.85
C THR A 343 10.81 22.19 19.50
N LEU A 344 11.71 22.78 18.71
CA LEU A 344 12.69 23.75 19.22
C LEU A 344 12.03 25.04 19.71
N VAL A 345 10.99 25.51 19.00
CA VAL A 345 10.24 26.75 19.36
C VAL A 345 9.30 26.51 20.54
N LEU A 346 8.59 25.39 20.56
CA LEU A 346 7.57 25.09 21.57
C LEU A 346 8.15 24.42 22.84
N GLY A 347 9.41 24.06 22.82
CA GLY A 347 10.03 23.25 23.85
C GLY A 347 9.74 21.75 23.68
N ARG A 348 10.49 20.92 24.39
CA ARG A 348 10.19 19.48 24.48
C ARG A 348 8.92 19.30 25.31
N GLN A 349 8.14 18.30 24.99
CA GLN A 349 6.97 17.96 25.81
C GLN A 349 7.48 17.50 27.17
N GLU A 350 7.28 18.33 28.18
CA GLU A 350 7.34 17.85 29.55
C GLU A 350 6.21 16.82 29.73
N THR A 351 6.51 15.72 30.37
CA THR A 351 5.49 14.76 30.79
C THR A 351 4.61 15.49 31.78
N GLU A 352 3.50 16.09 31.34
CA GLU A 352 2.51 16.55 32.29
C GLU A 352 2.16 15.37 33.19
N PRO A 353 2.17 15.53 34.51
CA PRO A 353 1.59 14.54 35.39
C PRO A 353 0.11 14.48 35.02
N SER A 354 -0.22 13.56 34.13
CA SER A 354 -1.59 13.21 33.82
C SER A 354 -2.28 12.93 35.15
N SER A 355 -3.43 13.53 35.37
CA SER A 355 -4.31 13.21 36.49
C SER A 355 -4.79 11.75 36.52
N ALA A 356 -4.41 10.95 35.54
CA ALA A 356 -4.40 9.50 35.57
C ALA A 356 -2.96 9.02 35.85
N PRO A 357 -2.75 8.01 36.74
CA PRO A 357 -1.44 7.57 37.17
C PRO A 357 -0.75 6.73 36.07
N THR A 358 -0.23 7.38 35.05
CA THR A 358 0.67 6.75 34.08
C THR A 358 2.01 7.52 34.10
N PRO A 359 2.92 7.16 35.01
CA PRO A 359 4.29 7.60 34.91
C PRO A 359 4.92 6.90 33.69
N GLY A 360 5.36 7.65 32.73
CA GLY A 360 5.98 7.15 31.51
C GLY A 360 5.20 7.53 30.28
N GLY A 361 5.88 8.01 29.24
CA GLY A 361 5.28 8.48 28.00
C GLY A 361 4.46 7.41 27.26
N TRP A 362 4.02 7.71 26.05
CA TRP A 362 3.19 6.84 25.21
C TRP A 362 3.73 5.41 25.07
N LEU A 363 5.04 5.21 24.99
CA LEU A 363 5.68 3.89 24.95
C LEU A 363 5.43 3.06 26.21
N GLU A 364 5.44 3.68 27.38
CA GLU A 364 5.21 2.97 28.63
C GLU A 364 3.72 2.64 28.83
N SER A 365 2.83 3.54 28.47
CA SER A 365 1.38 3.27 28.49
C SER A 365 1.01 2.17 27.46
N SER A 366 1.62 2.18 26.29
CA SER A 366 1.46 1.15 25.28
C SER A 366 2.05 -0.19 25.75
N SER A 367 3.22 -0.18 26.37
CA SER A 367 3.83 -1.37 26.96
C SER A 367 2.96 -2.01 28.05
N ARG A 368 2.34 -1.18 28.90
CA ARG A 368 1.40 -1.68 29.92
C ARG A 368 0.11 -2.25 29.31
N ALA A 369 -0.43 -1.58 28.29
CA ALA A 369 -1.58 -2.10 27.57
C ALA A 369 -1.25 -3.44 26.87
N LEU A 370 -0.05 -3.55 26.29
CA LEU A 370 0.43 -4.79 25.68
C LEU A 370 0.71 -5.88 26.70
N SER A 371 1.15 -5.55 27.94
CA SER A 371 1.37 -6.55 29.00
C SER A 371 0.09 -7.22 29.49
N ALA A 372 -1.07 -6.60 29.23
CA ALA A 372 -2.38 -7.21 29.52
C ALA A 372 -2.82 -8.20 28.42
N VAL A 373 -2.15 -8.19 27.25
CA VAL A 373 -2.42 -9.13 26.15
C VAL A 373 -1.49 -10.33 26.31
N PRO A 374 -1.97 -11.59 26.19
CA PRO A 374 -1.13 -12.77 26.25
C PRO A 374 0.05 -12.68 25.28
N GLU A 375 1.26 -12.98 25.72
CA GLU A 375 2.46 -12.92 24.87
C GLU A 375 2.38 -13.95 23.74
N HIS A 376 1.87 -15.15 24.04
CA HIS A 376 1.63 -16.23 23.08
C HIS A 376 0.46 -17.12 23.51
N PRO A 377 -0.18 -17.85 22.55
CA PRO A 377 -1.33 -18.71 22.85
C PRO A 377 -0.94 -20.07 23.45
N PHE A 378 0.36 -20.37 23.58
CA PHE A 378 0.85 -21.67 24.02
C PHE A 378 1.04 -21.71 25.54
N ALA A 379 0.84 -22.86 26.16
CA ALA A 379 1.09 -23.05 27.59
C ALA A 379 2.57 -22.87 27.98
N ASN A 380 3.49 -23.21 27.05
CA ASN A 380 4.92 -23.02 27.18
C ASN A 380 5.43 -22.12 26.05
N ALA A 381 6.62 -21.53 26.22
CA ALA A 381 7.26 -20.71 25.17
C ALA A 381 7.35 -21.50 23.84
N PRO A 382 7.00 -20.88 22.70
CA PRO A 382 7.02 -21.55 21.41
C PRO A 382 8.46 -22.02 21.08
N PRO A 383 8.61 -23.18 20.41
CA PRO A 383 9.92 -23.65 19.95
C PRO A 383 10.56 -22.61 19.03
N ALA A 384 11.89 -22.63 18.91
CA ALA A 384 12.65 -21.62 18.18
C ALA A 384 12.15 -21.41 16.74
N CYS A 385 11.75 -22.49 16.05
CA CYS A 385 11.22 -22.45 14.69
C CYS A 385 9.86 -21.73 14.56
N LEU A 386 9.12 -21.54 15.67
CA LEU A 386 7.85 -20.82 15.71
C LEU A 386 7.96 -19.45 16.40
N ARG A 387 9.18 -18.99 16.68
CA ARG A 387 9.39 -17.62 17.19
C ARG A 387 9.36 -16.62 16.05
N PRO A 388 8.47 -15.61 16.09
CA PRO A 388 8.32 -14.64 15.01
C PRO A 388 9.63 -13.94 14.62
N GLU A 389 10.50 -13.67 15.60
CA GLU A 389 11.78 -12.99 15.41
C GLU A 389 12.74 -13.80 14.52
N TYR A 390 12.83 -15.11 14.72
CA TYR A 390 13.69 -15.97 13.88
C TYR A 390 13.12 -16.15 12.48
N ILE A 391 11.81 -16.27 12.36
CA ILE A 391 11.14 -16.35 11.05
C ILE A 391 11.38 -15.04 10.28
N ALA A 392 11.26 -13.89 10.93
CA ALA A 392 11.54 -12.59 10.31
C ALA A 392 12.98 -12.50 9.77
N VAL A 393 13.98 -12.91 10.58
CA VAL A 393 15.38 -12.92 10.14
C VAL A 393 15.58 -13.86 8.96
N LEU A 394 15.03 -15.06 9.00
CA LEU A 394 15.13 -16.02 7.89
C LEU A 394 14.49 -15.49 6.60
N LEU A 395 13.34 -14.81 6.71
CA LEU A 395 12.69 -14.18 5.57
C LEU A 395 13.53 -13.04 4.98
N ILE A 396 14.07 -12.15 5.81
CA ILE A 396 14.88 -11.02 5.35
C ILE A 396 16.16 -11.53 4.67
N VAL A 397 16.87 -12.47 5.31
CA VAL A 397 18.10 -13.04 4.77
C VAL A 397 17.83 -13.88 3.54
N GLY A 398 16.79 -14.72 3.55
CA GLY A 398 16.42 -15.57 2.43
C GLY A 398 15.98 -14.77 1.21
N THR A 399 15.09 -13.79 1.40
CA THR A 399 14.64 -12.94 0.29
C THR A 399 15.73 -11.99 -0.19
N GLY A 400 16.49 -11.37 0.70
CA GLY A 400 17.63 -10.53 0.32
C GLY A 400 18.70 -11.33 -0.43
N GLY A 401 19.04 -12.52 0.04
CA GLY A 401 19.96 -13.42 -0.65
C GLY A 401 19.45 -13.88 -2.02
N THR A 402 18.16 -14.21 -2.11
CA THR A 402 17.55 -14.59 -3.39
C THR A 402 17.59 -13.43 -4.39
N LEU A 403 17.19 -12.23 -3.97
CA LEU A 403 17.23 -11.05 -4.82
C LEU A 403 18.66 -10.72 -5.26
N LEU A 404 19.65 -10.85 -4.38
CA LEU A 404 21.07 -10.66 -4.75
C LEU A 404 21.52 -11.67 -5.79
N VAL A 405 21.15 -12.96 -5.68
CA VAL A 405 21.56 -14.00 -6.63
C VAL A 405 20.89 -13.85 -7.98
N PHE A 406 19.60 -13.51 -8.01
CA PHE A 406 18.85 -13.45 -9.28
C PHE A 406 18.96 -12.11 -10.00
N PHE A 407 19.20 -11.01 -9.29
CA PHE A 407 19.16 -9.66 -9.89
C PHE A 407 20.50 -8.90 -9.83
N TRP A 408 21.52 -9.46 -9.23
CA TRP A 408 22.89 -8.95 -9.23
C TRP A 408 23.75 -9.74 -10.23
#